data_db76614e3cf56a7f676e7037b70e3f9d
#
_entry.id   db76614e3cf56a7f676e7037b70e3f9d
#
_cell.length_a   1.000
_cell.length_b   1.000
_cell.length_c   1.000
_cell.angle_alpha   90.00
_cell.angle_beta   90.00
_cell.angle_gamma   90.00
#
_symmetry.space_group_name_H-M   'P 1'
#
loop_
_entity.id
_entity.type
_entity.pdbx_description
1 polymer ?
#
loop_
_entity_poly.entity_id
_entity_poly.type
_entity_poly.pdbx_seq_one_letter_code
_entity_poly.pdbx_strand_id
1 'polypeptide(L)'
;ATAIGETETREDDVEIMGGEYVIRSTLPISDAYKSGNTSKLSDKEKETLEMASAVLDEIITDGMTDYEKELAVYDWMTKSLKYDTGILTVIPQTQADCDNPYGVLKYHNAVCVGYATTFRLFMQMMDIECMVVHNPDRYHSWDLVKLDDEWYHVDIYSDQDSGNYANFNMNDEMAAQSHDWDREFFPAADGLKYNYAVQNKQDCTDIYDVPSIMRTAIDEQNGLVAIGFETIDEAHAEIVES
;
A
#
# COMPACT_ATOMS: atom_id res chain seq x y z
N ALA A 1 -0.75 -11.54 20.87
CA ALA A 1 -0.68 -10.24 20.24
C ALA A 1 -2.00 -10.02 19.52
N THR A 2 -2.69 -8.96 19.85
CA THR A 2 -3.96 -8.62 19.23
C THR A 2 -3.64 -7.86 17.96
N ALA A 3 -4.12 -8.33 16.81
CA ALA A 3 -4.10 -7.53 15.60
C ALA A 3 -4.85 -6.22 15.88
N ILE A 4 -4.21 -5.09 15.62
CA ILE A 4 -4.74 -3.81 15.98
C ILE A 4 -5.45 -3.24 14.77
N GLY A 5 -6.77 -3.38 14.76
CA GLY A 5 -7.60 -2.53 13.94
C GLY A 5 -7.52 -1.10 14.45
N GLU A 6 -7.82 -0.14 13.63
CA GLU A 6 -7.74 1.28 13.93
C GLU A 6 -8.62 1.79 15.05
N THR A 7 -9.26 0.94 15.78
CA THR A 7 -10.09 1.33 16.88
C THR A 7 -9.23 1.90 18.00
N GLU A 8 -9.04 3.22 17.96
CA GLU A 8 -9.04 4.08 19.14
C GLU A 8 -7.96 3.90 20.22
N THR A 9 -7.13 2.88 20.22
CA THR A 9 -6.18 2.68 21.28
C THR A 9 -4.78 3.07 20.85
N ARG A 10 -4.37 4.24 21.25
CA ARG A 10 -2.99 4.72 21.22
C ARG A 10 -2.02 3.87 22.06
N GLU A 11 -2.47 2.72 22.55
CA GLU A 11 -1.80 1.96 23.61
C GLU A 11 -1.26 0.61 23.14
N ASP A 12 -1.51 0.23 21.89
CA ASP A 12 -1.08 -1.08 21.44
C ASP A 12 0.31 -1.01 20.80
N ASP A 13 1.31 -1.29 21.59
CA ASP A 13 2.68 -1.44 21.15
C ASP A 13 2.84 -2.78 20.43
N VAL A 14 3.55 -2.76 19.31
CA VAL A 14 3.86 -3.94 18.51
C VAL A 14 5.36 -4.14 18.47
N GLU A 15 5.83 -5.31 18.91
CA GLU A 15 7.21 -5.71 18.82
C GLU A 15 7.51 -6.22 17.40
N ILE A 16 8.49 -5.64 16.73
CA ILE A 16 8.89 -6.01 15.37
C ILE A 16 10.41 -6.22 15.33
N MET A 17 10.85 -7.41 14.90
CA MET A 17 12.27 -7.75 14.66
C MET A 17 13.21 -7.37 15.81
N GLY A 18 12.80 -7.62 17.06
CA GLY A 18 13.60 -7.34 18.26
C GLY A 18 13.61 -5.86 18.67
N GLY A 19 12.83 -5.01 17.99
CA GLY A 19 12.55 -3.64 18.37
C GLY A 19 11.10 -3.49 18.77
N GLU A 20 10.81 -2.45 19.53
CA GLU A 20 9.45 -2.07 19.88
C GLU A 20 8.98 -0.97 18.93
N TYR A 21 7.97 -1.26 18.12
CA TYR A 21 7.30 -0.29 17.28
C TYR A 21 5.85 -0.09 17.74
N VAL A 22 5.40 1.15 17.71
CA VAL A 22 4.07 1.53 18.13
C VAL A 22 3.26 1.94 16.91
N ILE A 23 2.19 1.20 16.62
CA ILE A 23 1.22 1.61 15.61
C ILE A 23 0.32 2.67 16.23
N ARG A 24 0.62 3.93 15.95
CA ARG A 24 -0.11 5.07 16.49
C ARG A 24 -1.24 5.48 15.58
N SER A 25 -2.34 5.95 16.18
CA SER A 25 -3.44 6.54 15.41
C SER A 25 -2.95 7.74 14.60
N THR A 26 -3.34 7.80 13.33
CA THR A 26 -3.10 8.94 12.43
C THR A 26 -4.33 9.88 12.32
N LEU A 27 -5.45 9.52 12.97
CA LEU A 27 -6.68 10.29 12.98
C LEU A 27 -6.53 11.74 13.46
N PRO A 28 -5.74 12.06 14.52
CA PRO A 28 -5.58 13.46 14.93
C PRO A 28 -5.04 14.36 13.80
N ILE A 29 -4.14 13.81 12.97
CA ILE A 29 -3.53 14.55 11.85
C ILE A 29 -4.52 14.68 10.70
N SER A 30 -5.18 13.58 10.30
CA SER A 30 -6.17 13.59 9.21
C SER A 30 -7.40 14.44 9.56
N ASP A 31 -7.88 14.40 10.79
CA ASP A 31 -8.97 15.25 11.27
C ASP A 31 -8.59 16.74 11.27
N ALA A 32 -7.35 17.06 11.66
CA ALA A 32 -6.85 18.43 11.58
C ALA A 32 -6.74 18.92 10.13
N TYR A 33 -6.33 18.06 9.20
CA TYR A 33 -6.32 18.37 7.76
C TYR A 33 -7.72 18.73 7.25
N LYS A 34 -8.70 17.89 7.54
CA LYS A 34 -10.09 18.05 7.07
C LYS A 34 -10.79 19.24 7.71
N SER A 35 -10.58 19.46 9.01
CA SER A 35 -11.23 20.54 9.75
C SER A 35 -10.50 21.89 9.73
N GLY A 36 -9.21 21.90 9.36
CA GLY A 36 -8.34 23.07 9.50
C GLY A 36 -7.95 23.39 10.95
N ASN A 37 -8.31 22.57 11.93
CA ASN A 37 -8.06 22.83 13.35
C ASN A 37 -6.86 22.03 13.89
N THR A 38 -5.72 22.69 14.00
CA THR A 38 -4.45 22.12 14.48
C THR A 38 -4.20 22.33 15.98
N SER A 39 -5.14 22.89 16.73
CA SER A 39 -4.92 23.32 18.11
C SER A 39 -4.60 22.18 19.08
N LYS A 40 -4.97 20.95 18.76
CA LYS A 40 -4.73 19.75 19.57
C LYS A 40 -3.49 18.96 19.15
N LEU A 41 -2.87 19.32 18.04
CA LEU A 41 -1.70 18.63 17.52
C LEU A 41 -0.43 19.06 18.29
N SER A 42 0.42 18.07 18.57
CA SER A 42 1.80 18.29 18.97
C SER A 42 2.61 18.95 17.84
N ASP A 43 3.80 19.42 18.14
CA ASP A 43 4.65 20.04 17.12
C ASP A 43 5.07 19.03 16.05
N LYS A 44 5.35 17.74 16.43
CA LYS A 44 5.61 16.68 15.46
C LYS A 44 4.42 16.39 14.54
N GLU A 45 3.20 16.35 15.11
CA GLU A 45 1.99 16.12 14.32
C GLU A 45 1.70 17.27 13.36
N LYS A 46 1.98 18.52 13.75
CA LYS A 46 1.86 19.68 12.85
C LYS A 46 2.86 19.61 11.71
N GLU A 47 4.14 19.31 12.01
CA GLU A 47 5.17 19.13 10.99
C GLU A 47 4.82 17.98 10.05
N THR A 48 4.26 16.87 10.58
CA THR A 48 3.77 15.75 9.76
C THR A 48 2.64 16.19 8.84
N LEU A 49 1.67 16.94 9.36
CA LEU A 49 0.57 17.48 8.58
C LEU A 49 1.05 18.38 7.44
N GLU A 50 2.01 19.27 7.72
CA GLU A 50 2.60 20.15 6.71
C GLU A 50 3.28 19.34 5.58
N MET A 51 4.09 18.35 5.94
CA MET A 51 4.76 17.49 4.96
C MET A 51 3.77 16.66 4.15
N ALA A 52 2.80 16.03 4.82
CA ALA A 52 1.79 15.20 4.15
C ALA A 52 0.90 16.04 3.21
N SER A 53 0.50 17.24 3.65
CA SER A 53 -0.28 18.17 2.81
C SER A 53 0.49 18.57 1.57
N ALA A 54 1.79 18.90 1.71
CA ALA A 54 2.63 19.26 0.57
C ALA A 54 2.74 18.14 -0.47
N VAL A 55 2.82 16.87 -0.03
CA VAL A 55 2.81 15.73 -0.94
C VAL A 55 1.46 15.62 -1.65
N LEU A 56 0.34 15.68 -0.93
CA LEU A 56 -0.98 15.61 -1.56
C LEU A 56 -1.21 16.77 -2.54
N ASP A 57 -0.78 17.98 -2.22
CA ASP A 57 -0.88 19.15 -3.12
C ASP A 57 -0.06 18.96 -4.41
N GLU A 58 1.01 18.16 -4.37
CA GLU A 58 1.84 17.85 -5.53
C GLU A 58 1.21 16.78 -6.43
N ILE A 59 0.64 15.72 -5.84
CA ILE A 59 0.27 14.51 -6.58
C ILE A 59 -1.23 14.38 -6.85
N ILE A 60 -2.09 15.06 -6.10
CA ILE A 60 -3.55 14.95 -6.26
C ILE A 60 -4.07 16.12 -7.08
N THR A 61 -4.93 15.82 -8.02
CA THR A 61 -5.59 16.83 -8.87
C THR A 61 -7.11 16.72 -8.76
N ASP A 62 -7.81 17.83 -9.04
CA ASP A 62 -9.27 17.88 -9.02
C ASP A 62 -9.87 16.84 -9.98
N GLY A 63 -10.85 16.12 -9.50
CA GLY A 63 -11.61 15.14 -10.28
C GLY A 63 -11.06 13.72 -10.26
N MET A 64 -9.95 13.46 -9.60
CA MET A 64 -9.45 12.10 -9.38
C MET A 64 -10.46 11.26 -8.60
N THR A 65 -10.72 10.06 -9.06
CA THR A 65 -11.43 9.00 -8.31
C THR A 65 -10.61 8.55 -7.11
N ASP A 66 -11.22 7.84 -6.18
CA ASP A 66 -10.49 7.34 -5.01
C ASP A 66 -9.40 6.33 -5.40
N TYR A 67 -9.64 5.52 -6.42
CA TYR A 67 -8.59 4.65 -7.02
C TYR A 67 -7.41 5.45 -7.59
N GLU A 68 -7.67 6.52 -8.33
CA GLU A 68 -6.60 7.35 -8.90
C GLU A 68 -5.80 8.09 -7.82
N LYS A 69 -6.47 8.54 -6.75
CA LYS A 69 -5.80 9.15 -5.59
C LYS A 69 -4.91 8.15 -4.87
N GLU A 70 -5.44 6.95 -4.62
CA GLU A 70 -4.71 5.85 -4.01
C GLU A 70 -3.46 5.48 -4.83
N LEU A 71 -3.63 5.30 -6.15
CA LEU A 71 -2.54 4.96 -7.06
C LEU A 71 -1.47 6.07 -7.09
N ALA A 72 -1.87 7.34 -7.06
CA ALA A 72 -0.93 8.46 -7.01
C ALA A 72 -0.09 8.45 -5.74
N VAL A 73 -0.69 8.15 -4.59
CA VAL A 73 0.02 8.00 -3.31
C VAL A 73 0.95 6.78 -3.35
N TYR A 74 0.46 5.65 -3.82
CA TYR A 74 1.24 4.43 -3.96
C TYR A 74 2.49 4.67 -4.83
N ASP A 75 2.32 5.30 -5.97
CA ASP A 75 3.40 5.67 -6.89
C ASP A 75 4.42 6.62 -6.26
N TRP A 76 3.93 7.62 -5.55
CA TRP A 76 4.82 8.56 -4.84
C TRP A 76 5.63 7.83 -3.77
N MET A 77 4.99 6.98 -2.97
CA MET A 77 5.65 6.26 -1.88
C MET A 77 6.67 5.25 -2.40
N THR A 78 6.34 4.45 -3.42
CA THR A 78 7.27 3.48 -4.01
C THR A 78 8.50 4.13 -4.64
N LYS A 79 8.34 5.32 -5.22
CA LYS A 79 9.42 6.07 -5.89
C LYS A 79 10.26 6.93 -4.95
N SER A 80 9.65 7.46 -3.89
CA SER A 80 10.28 8.46 -3.01
C SER A 80 10.85 7.89 -1.73
N LEU A 81 10.33 6.76 -1.24
CA LEU A 81 10.76 6.16 0.02
C LEU A 81 11.78 5.04 -0.20
N LYS A 82 12.58 4.79 0.83
CA LYS A 82 13.53 3.68 0.86
C LYS A 82 13.35 2.86 2.12
N TYR A 83 13.58 1.55 2.00
CA TYR A 83 13.55 0.67 3.16
C TYR A 83 14.76 0.93 4.07
N ASP A 84 14.52 1.02 5.38
CA ASP A 84 15.59 1.17 6.37
C ASP A 84 16.30 -0.17 6.61
N THR A 85 17.41 -0.38 5.91
CA THR A 85 18.22 -1.58 6.05
C THR A 85 18.98 -1.66 7.39
N GLY A 86 18.99 -0.61 8.18
CA GLY A 86 19.62 -0.57 9.50
C GLY A 86 19.02 -1.60 10.47
N ILE A 87 17.76 -1.98 10.28
CA ILE A 87 17.11 -3.04 11.06
C ILE A 87 17.73 -4.43 10.83
N LEU A 88 18.36 -4.66 9.69
CA LEU A 88 18.96 -5.94 9.31
C LEU A 88 20.40 -6.10 9.81
N THR A 89 20.94 -5.11 10.53
CA THR A 89 22.30 -5.17 11.08
C THR A 89 22.35 -5.96 12.39
N VAL A 90 23.54 -6.47 12.75
CA VAL A 90 23.76 -7.24 14.00
C VAL A 90 23.36 -6.43 15.25
N ILE A 91 23.55 -5.13 15.21
CA ILE A 91 23.01 -4.18 16.19
C ILE A 91 22.10 -3.25 15.38
N PRO A 92 20.76 -3.37 15.51
CA PRO A 92 19.84 -2.55 14.76
C PRO A 92 20.12 -1.06 14.94
N GLN A 93 20.29 -0.37 13.82
CA GLN A 93 20.55 1.07 13.76
C GLN A 93 19.58 1.68 12.75
N THR A 94 18.31 1.69 13.10
CA THR A 94 17.27 2.29 12.28
C THR A 94 17.28 3.82 12.38
N GLN A 95 16.82 4.49 11.35
CA GLN A 95 16.53 5.91 11.40
C GLN A 95 15.45 6.15 12.48
N ALA A 96 15.63 7.18 13.29
CA ALA A 96 14.61 7.55 14.27
C ALA A 96 13.27 7.84 13.58
N ASP A 97 12.17 7.39 14.20
CA ASP A 97 10.82 7.56 13.68
C ASP A 97 10.55 6.90 12.29
N CYS A 98 11.36 5.92 11.85
CA CYS A 98 11.16 5.19 10.59
C CYS A 98 9.89 4.32 10.58
N ASP A 99 9.24 4.17 11.73
CA ASP A 99 8.02 3.40 12.00
C ASP A 99 6.74 4.24 11.97
N ASN A 100 6.85 5.53 11.71
CA ASN A 100 5.69 6.44 11.77
C ASN A 100 5.80 7.56 10.71
N PRO A 101 4.66 8.21 10.35
CA PRO A 101 4.62 9.19 9.26
C PRO A 101 5.58 10.36 9.40
N TYR A 102 5.86 10.81 10.64
CA TYR A 102 6.77 11.92 10.86
C TYR A 102 8.17 11.65 10.31
N GLY A 103 8.77 10.53 10.72
CA GLY A 103 10.12 10.22 10.29
C GLY A 103 10.16 9.76 8.84
N VAL A 104 9.13 9.04 8.37
CA VAL A 104 9.03 8.59 6.98
C VAL A 104 9.00 9.78 6.02
N LEU A 105 8.13 10.75 6.26
CA LEU A 105 8.01 11.94 5.41
C LEU A 105 9.24 12.85 5.51
N LYS A 106 9.88 12.92 6.68
CA LYS A 106 11.03 13.78 6.92
C LYS A 106 12.34 13.23 6.34
N TYR A 107 12.54 11.92 6.43
CA TYR A 107 13.82 11.29 6.09
C TYR A 107 13.75 10.40 4.85
N HIS A 108 12.56 10.17 4.30
CA HIS A 108 12.31 9.30 3.16
C HIS A 108 12.85 7.88 3.36
N ASN A 109 12.79 7.41 4.61
CA ASN A 109 13.29 6.11 5.02
C ASN A 109 12.31 5.46 5.99
N ALA A 110 11.94 4.20 5.75
CA ALA A 110 10.89 3.52 6.49
C ALA A 110 11.16 2.03 6.67
N VAL A 111 10.61 1.47 7.75
CA VAL A 111 10.35 0.04 7.88
C VAL A 111 8.90 -0.24 7.45
N CYS A 112 8.50 -1.52 7.37
CA CYS A 112 7.16 -1.89 6.87
C CYS A 112 6.01 -1.15 7.57
N VAL A 113 6.03 -1.05 8.91
CA VAL A 113 5.01 -0.31 9.67
C VAL A 113 5.02 1.20 9.38
N GLY A 114 6.18 1.76 9.03
CA GLY A 114 6.30 3.14 8.59
C GLY A 114 5.62 3.38 7.25
N TYR A 115 5.81 2.46 6.28
CA TYR A 115 5.08 2.48 5.02
C TYR A 115 3.57 2.42 5.27
N ALA A 116 3.10 1.42 6.01
CA ALA A 116 1.70 1.22 6.27
C ALA A 116 1.05 2.42 6.98
N THR A 117 1.63 2.90 8.09
CA THR A 117 1.04 4.04 8.81
C THR A 117 1.05 5.34 8.01
N THR A 118 2.01 5.53 7.11
CA THR A 118 2.07 6.70 6.23
C THR A 118 1.03 6.62 5.12
N PHE A 119 0.87 5.46 4.50
CA PHE A 119 -0.17 5.23 3.50
C PHE A 119 -1.57 5.44 4.10
N ARG A 120 -1.83 4.83 5.26
CA ARG A 120 -3.08 5.04 5.99
C ARG A 120 -3.36 6.51 6.28
N LEU A 121 -2.34 7.29 6.70
CA LEU A 121 -2.50 8.73 6.91
C LEU A 121 -2.99 9.44 5.64
N PHE A 122 -2.37 9.18 4.51
CA PHE A 122 -2.79 9.78 3.23
C PHE A 122 -4.22 9.39 2.86
N MET A 123 -4.58 8.10 2.99
CA MET A 123 -5.94 7.65 2.72
C MET A 123 -6.96 8.36 3.61
N GLN A 124 -6.70 8.45 4.92
CA GLN A 124 -7.57 9.14 5.88
C GLN A 124 -7.71 10.64 5.61
N MET A 125 -6.64 11.30 5.14
CA MET A 125 -6.69 12.72 4.76
C MET A 125 -7.62 12.94 3.57
N MET A 126 -7.79 11.95 2.69
CA MET A 126 -8.65 11.98 1.51
C MET A 126 -10.01 11.33 1.72
N ASP A 127 -10.40 11.02 2.98
CA ASP A 127 -11.63 10.33 3.35
C ASP A 127 -11.79 8.91 2.75
N ILE A 128 -10.68 8.22 2.47
CA ILE A 128 -10.64 6.83 2.05
C ILE A 128 -10.40 5.96 3.29
N GLU A 129 -11.29 4.98 3.53
CA GLU A 129 -11.13 4.05 4.66
C GLU A 129 -9.87 3.18 4.45
N CYS A 130 -9.00 3.14 5.47
CA CYS A 130 -7.76 2.37 5.42
C CYS A 130 -7.37 1.92 6.83
N MET A 131 -6.90 0.70 6.96
CA MET A 131 -6.42 0.14 8.22
C MET A 131 -5.10 -0.60 8.03
N VAL A 132 -4.24 -0.53 9.04
CA VAL A 132 -2.98 -1.29 9.03
C VAL A 132 -3.26 -2.73 9.44
N VAL A 133 -2.79 -3.67 8.63
CA VAL A 133 -2.70 -5.08 8.96
C VAL A 133 -1.31 -5.36 9.51
N HIS A 134 -1.24 -6.08 10.63
CA HIS A 134 0.03 -6.49 11.22
C HIS A 134 0.03 -7.97 11.55
N ASN A 135 1.07 -8.67 11.09
CA ASN A 135 1.33 -10.05 11.46
C ASN A 135 2.53 -10.11 12.42
N PRO A 136 2.31 -10.35 13.73
CA PRO A 136 3.39 -10.38 14.71
C PRO A 136 4.34 -11.57 14.53
N ASP A 137 3.87 -12.69 13.98
CA ASP A 137 4.69 -13.89 13.78
C ASP A 137 5.68 -13.73 12.64
N ARG A 138 5.34 -12.92 11.63
CA ARG A 138 6.20 -12.59 10.48
C ARG A 138 6.83 -11.21 10.58
N TYR A 139 6.50 -10.45 11.60
CA TYR A 139 6.99 -9.08 11.80
C TYR A 139 6.78 -8.19 10.57
N HIS A 140 5.60 -8.28 9.96
CA HIS A 140 5.28 -7.53 8.76
C HIS A 140 3.98 -6.73 8.91
N SER A 141 3.94 -5.56 8.28
CA SER A 141 2.78 -4.68 8.27
C SER A 141 2.52 -4.17 6.85
N TRP A 142 1.24 -4.16 6.47
CA TRP A 142 0.72 -3.61 5.23
C TRP A 142 -0.66 -3.04 5.47
N ASP A 143 -1.42 -2.70 4.45
CA ASP A 143 -2.72 -2.05 4.59
C ASP A 143 -3.86 -2.85 3.97
N LEU A 144 -5.07 -2.63 4.50
CA LEU A 144 -6.33 -2.85 3.84
C LEU A 144 -6.94 -1.48 3.53
N VAL A 145 -7.27 -1.23 2.28
CA VAL A 145 -7.95 -0.03 1.79
C VAL A 145 -9.33 -0.38 1.28
N LYS A 146 -10.29 0.52 1.47
CA LYS A 146 -11.67 0.30 1.02
C LYS A 146 -12.02 1.23 -0.14
N LEU A 147 -12.37 0.63 -1.26
CA LEU A 147 -12.84 1.32 -2.46
C LEU A 147 -14.20 0.76 -2.87
N ASP A 148 -15.20 1.61 -3.10
CA ASP A 148 -16.57 1.20 -3.50
C ASP A 148 -17.16 0.08 -2.63
N ASP A 149 -17.02 0.17 -1.32
CA ASP A 149 -17.47 -0.83 -0.34
C ASP A 149 -16.76 -2.19 -0.35
N GLU A 150 -15.71 -2.38 -1.14
CA GLU A 150 -14.87 -3.57 -1.15
C GLU A 150 -13.48 -3.27 -0.56
N TRP A 151 -12.91 -4.24 0.17
CA TRP A 151 -11.57 -4.13 0.73
C TRP A 151 -10.52 -4.75 -0.20
N TYR A 152 -9.30 -4.19 -0.17
CA TYR A 152 -8.15 -4.60 -0.95
C TYR A 152 -6.88 -4.55 -0.11
N HIS A 153 -6.01 -5.54 -0.23
CA HIS A 153 -4.68 -5.50 0.39
C HIS A 153 -3.71 -4.67 -0.44
N VAL A 154 -2.93 -3.82 0.25
CA VAL A 154 -1.91 -2.98 -0.36
C VAL A 154 -0.62 -3.09 0.44
N ASP A 155 0.47 -3.54 -0.21
CA ASP A 155 1.79 -3.63 0.42
C ASP A 155 2.84 -2.87 -0.39
N ILE A 156 2.99 -1.59 -0.07
CA ILE A 156 3.92 -0.70 -0.75
C ILE A 156 5.37 -1.11 -0.54
N TYR A 157 5.69 -1.59 0.67
CA TYR A 157 7.04 -2.04 0.97
C TYR A 157 7.50 -3.17 0.05
N SER A 158 6.63 -4.15 -0.18
CA SER A 158 6.96 -5.30 -1.03
C SER A 158 7.13 -4.94 -2.52
N ASP A 159 6.54 -3.83 -2.97
CA ASP A 159 6.67 -3.34 -4.34
C ASP A 159 7.70 -2.21 -4.50
N GLN A 160 8.39 -1.84 -3.43
CA GLN A 160 9.40 -0.78 -3.47
C GLN A 160 10.45 -1.06 -4.57
N ASP A 161 10.76 -0.05 -5.37
CA ASP A 161 11.70 -0.10 -6.49
C ASP A 161 11.39 -1.15 -7.59
N SER A 162 10.29 -1.91 -7.48
CA SER A 162 9.96 -2.97 -8.45
C SER A 162 9.19 -2.43 -9.67
N GLY A 163 8.33 -1.44 -9.46
CA GLY A 163 7.45 -0.87 -10.51
C GLY A 163 6.43 -1.86 -11.08
N ASN A 164 6.18 -2.98 -10.39
CA ASN A 164 5.36 -4.06 -10.92
C ASN A 164 3.92 -4.11 -10.38
N TYR A 165 3.59 -3.31 -9.37
CA TYR A 165 2.26 -3.25 -8.73
C TYR A 165 1.69 -4.61 -8.30
N ALA A 166 2.56 -5.59 -8.03
CA ALA A 166 2.15 -6.95 -7.71
C ALA A 166 1.38 -7.04 -6.39
N ASN A 167 1.67 -6.11 -5.47
CA ASN A 167 1.05 -6.02 -4.16
C ASN A 167 0.10 -4.81 -4.03
N PHE A 168 -0.40 -4.30 -5.16
CA PHE A 168 -1.37 -3.20 -5.19
C PHE A 168 -2.79 -3.74 -5.44
N ASN A 169 -3.68 -3.49 -4.49
CA ASN A 169 -5.08 -3.90 -4.52
C ASN A 169 -5.29 -5.40 -4.79
N MET A 170 -4.58 -6.23 -4.00
CA MET A 170 -4.76 -7.68 -4.01
C MET A 170 -6.07 -8.06 -3.30
N ASN A 171 -6.70 -9.12 -3.78
CA ASN A 171 -7.70 -9.81 -2.98
C ASN A 171 -7.06 -10.79 -1.99
N ASP A 172 -7.87 -11.41 -1.11
CA ASP A 172 -7.42 -12.38 -0.12
C ASP A 172 -6.66 -13.58 -0.72
N GLU A 173 -7.08 -14.05 -1.90
CA GLU A 173 -6.44 -15.18 -2.58
C GLU A 173 -5.04 -14.81 -3.07
N MET A 174 -4.87 -13.63 -3.65
CA MET A 174 -3.58 -13.12 -4.09
C MET A 174 -2.66 -12.84 -2.90
N ALA A 175 -3.16 -12.13 -1.90
CA ALA A 175 -2.39 -11.77 -0.71
C ALA A 175 -1.90 -13.02 0.05
N ALA A 176 -2.71 -14.06 0.14
CA ALA A 176 -2.35 -15.31 0.82
C ALA A 176 -1.16 -16.07 0.23
N GLN A 177 -0.72 -15.72 -0.97
CA GLN A 177 0.47 -16.34 -1.56
C GLN A 177 1.77 -15.93 -0.85
N SER A 178 1.78 -14.75 -0.22
CA SER A 178 2.97 -14.18 0.44
C SER A 178 2.71 -13.59 1.82
N HIS A 179 1.45 -13.30 2.15
CA HIS A 179 1.03 -12.69 3.40
C HIS A 179 0.21 -13.66 4.24
N ASP A 180 0.20 -13.43 5.55
CA ASP A 180 -0.60 -14.17 6.51
C ASP A 180 -1.13 -13.21 7.57
N TRP A 181 -2.43 -13.26 7.88
CA TRP A 181 -3.10 -12.35 8.80
C TRP A 181 -4.28 -13.02 9.50
N ASP A 182 -4.79 -12.39 10.54
CA ASP A 182 -5.98 -12.84 11.26
C ASP A 182 -7.25 -12.54 10.44
N ARG A 183 -7.70 -13.55 9.67
CA ARG A 183 -8.89 -13.44 8.80
C ARG A 183 -10.21 -13.37 9.57
N GLU A 184 -10.22 -13.69 10.87
CA GLU A 184 -11.41 -13.52 11.69
C GLU A 184 -11.54 -12.09 12.21
N PHE A 185 -10.42 -11.38 12.32
CA PHE A 185 -10.36 -10.00 12.81
C PHE A 185 -10.51 -8.97 11.67
N PHE A 186 -9.80 -9.14 10.58
CA PHE A 186 -9.84 -8.21 9.46
C PHE A 186 -10.99 -8.50 8.49
N PRO A 187 -11.56 -7.46 7.84
CA PRO A 187 -12.57 -7.67 6.82
C PRO A 187 -12.01 -8.48 5.63
N ALA A 188 -12.88 -9.25 4.98
CA ALA A 188 -12.53 -9.98 3.78
C ALA A 188 -12.31 -9.03 2.60
N ALA A 189 -11.30 -9.32 1.78
CA ALA A 189 -10.97 -8.61 0.56
C ALA A 189 -11.20 -9.54 -0.64
N ASP A 190 -12.44 -9.60 -1.14
CA ASP A 190 -12.83 -10.54 -2.18
C ASP A 190 -12.80 -9.91 -3.59
N GLY A 191 -12.79 -8.56 -3.67
CA GLY A 191 -12.87 -7.82 -4.92
C GLY A 191 -11.59 -7.88 -5.76
N LEU A 192 -11.76 -7.75 -7.08
CA LEU A 192 -10.67 -7.62 -8.04
C LEU A 192 -10.78 -6.36 -8.91
N LYS A 193 -11.89 -5.62 -8.78
CA LYS A 193 -12.18 -4.47 -9.64
C LYS A 193 -11.03 -3.47 -9.70
N TYR A 194 -10.42 -3.16 -8.57
CA TYR A 194 -9.37 -2.16 -8.46
C TYR A 194 -7.95 -2.75 -8.42
N ASN A 195 -7.79 -4.05 -8.64
CA ASN A 195 -6.45 -4.62 -8.84
C ASN A 195 -5.77 -4.00 -10.07
N TYR A 196 -4.48 -3.65 -9.96
CA TYR A 196 -3.76 -2.95 -11.03
C TYR A 196 -3.77 -3.70 -12.36
N ALA A 197 -3.54 -5.01 -12.32
CA ALA A 197 -3.54 -5.83 -13.52
C ALA A 197 -4.93 -5.87 -14.19
N VAL A 198 -6.01 -5.88 -13.39
CA VAL A 198 -7.38 -5.86 -13.92
C VAL A 198 -7.72 -4.50 -14.55
N GLN A 199 -7.29 -3.40 -13.92
CA GLN A 199 -7.54 -2.05 -14.43
C GLN A 199 -6.72 -1.72 -15.68
N ASN A 200 -5.52 -2.30 -15.81
CA ASN A 200 -4.58 -1.99 -16.87
C ASN A 200 -4.39 -3.15 -17.88
N LYS A 201 -5.28 -4.14 -17.87
CA LYS A 201 -5.22 -5.24 -18.83
C LYS A 201 -5.40 -4.76 -20.25
N GLN A 202 -4.61 -5.34 -21.16
CA GLN A 202 -4.82 -5.21 -22.60
C GLN A 202 -5.70 -6.37 -23.07
N ASP A 203 -6.86 -6.05 -23.65
CA ASP A 203 -7.74 -7.08 -24.19
C ASP A 203 -7.12 -7.68 -25.45
N CYS A 204 -7.04 -9.01 -25.47
CA CYS A 204 -6.49 -9.81 -26.55
C CYS A 204 -7.54 -10.83 -27.02
N THR A 205 -7.87 -10.82 -28.29
CA THR A 205 -8.82 -11.75 -28.90
C THR A 205 -8.17 -12.95 -29.54
N ASP A 206 -6.87 -12.88 -29.80
CA ASP A 206 -6.09 -13.96 -30.39
C ASP A 206 -4.79 -14.17 -29.60
N ILE A 207 -4.56 -15.40 -29.11
CA ILE A 207 -3.35 -15.74 -28.37
C ILE A 207 -2.06 -15.45 -29.16
N TYR A 208 -2.13 -15.48 -30.48
CA TYR A 208 -0.99 -15.16 -31.35
C TYR A 208 -0.58 -13.68 -31.30
N ASP A 209 -1.40 -12.77 -30.74
CA ASP A 209 -1.07 -11.36 -30.52
C ASP A 209 -0.21 -11.16 -29.26
N VAL A 210 -0.21 -12.10 -28.32
CA VAL A 210 0.54 -12.02 -27.06
C VAL A 210 2.03 -11.69 -27.25
N PRO A 211 2.77 -12.34 -28.16
CA PRO A 211 4.17 -12.01 -28.39
C PRO A 211 4.39 -10.56 -28.89
N SER A 212 3.41 -9.99 -29.59
CA SER A 212 3.46 -8.60 -30.04
C SER A 212 3.24 -7.62 -28.87
N ILE A 213 2.24 -7.89 -28.05
CA ILE A 213 1.93 -7.13 -26.84
C ILE A 213 3.14 -7.12 -25.90
N MET A 214 3.71 -8.28 -25.61
CA MET A 214 4.89 -8.41 -24.76
C MET A 214 6.11 -7.66 -25.31
N ARG A 215 6.30 -7.69 -26.62
CA ARG A 215 7.42 -6.98 -27.27
C ARG A 215 7.28 -5.48 -27.13
N THR A 216 6.07 -4.97 -27.36
CA THR A 216 5.76 -3.54 -27.13
C THR A 216 6.05 -3.13 -25.69
N ALA A 217 5.61 -3.92 -24.71
CA ALA A 217 5.85 -3.64 -23.30
C ALA A 217 7.35 -3.63 -22.94
N ILE A 218 8.13 -4.55 -23.53
CA ILE A 218 9.60 -4.58 -23.34
C ILE A 218 10.24 -3.32 -23.92
N ASP A 219 9.83 -2.92 -25.14
CA ASP A 219 10.36 -1.73 -25.81
C ASP A 219 10.01 -0.43 -25.05
N GLU A 220 8.84 -0.41 -24.39
CA GLU A 220 8.37 0.68 -23.54
C GLU A 220 8.91 0.61 -22.10
N GLN A 221 9.69 -0.41 -21.75
CA GLN A 221 10.23 -0.67 -20.41
C GLN A 221 9.14 -0.85 -19.34
N ASN A 222 7.97 -1.38 -19.71
CA ASN A 222 6.90 -1.70 -18.78
C ASN A 222 7.27 -2.96 -17.96
N GLY A 223 7.31 -2.81 -16.64
CA GLY A 223 7.62 -3.91 -15.72
C GLY A 223 6.49 -4.93 -15.55
N LEU A 224 5.25 -4.56 -15.91
CA LEU A 224 4.06 -5.38 -15.80
C LEU A 224 3.21 -5.28 -17.06
N VAL A 225 2.78 -6.43 -17.58
CA VAL A 225 1.79 -6.52 -18.67
C VAL A 225 0.68 -7.46 -18.24
N ALA A 226 -0.53 -6.95 -18.15
CA ALA A 226 -1.73 -7.74 -17.93
C ALA A 226 -2.46 -7.93 -19.26
N ILE A 227 -2.78 -9.17 -19.60
CA ILE A 227 -3.46 -9.52 -20.86
C ILE A 227 -4.78 -10.22 -20.51
N GLY A 228 -5.89 -9.65 -20.97
CA GLY A 228 -7.22 -10.20 -20.81
C GLY A 228 -7.70 -10.90 -22.07
N PHE A 229 -8.26 -12.09 -21.94
CA PHE A 229 -8.94 -12.80 -23.03
C PHE A 229 -10.44 -12.84 -22.76
N GLU A 230 -11.25 -12.47 -23.75
CA GLU A 230 -12.72 -12.56 -23.64
C GLU A 230 -13.21 -14.00 -23.68
N THR A 231 -12.56 -14.83 -24.52
CA THR A 231 -12.81 -16.28 -24.60
C THR A 231 -11.54 -17.02 -24.99
N ILE A 232 -11.23 -18.07 -24.27
CA ILE A 232 -10.22 -19.05 -24.68
C ILE A 232 -11.00 -20.29 -25.12
N ASP A 233 -10.92 -20.69 -26.41
CA ASP A 233 -11.49 -21.95 -26.84
C ASP A 233 -10.63 -23.13 -26.30
N GLU A 234 -11.24 -24.31 -26.23
CA GLU A 234 -10.58 -25.51 -25.67
C GLU A 234 -9.25 -25.87 -26.40
N ALA A 235 -9.11 -25.53 -27.68
CA ALA A 235 -7.89 -25.78 -28.45
C ALA A 235 -6.73 -24.84 -28.06
N HIS A 236 -7.03 -23.61 -27.64
CA HIS A 236 -6.03 -22.67 -27.17
C HIS A 236 -5.62 -22.89 -25.71
N ALA A 237 -6.52 -23.46 -24.88
CA ALA A 237 -6.20 -23.79 -23.48
C ALA A 237 -5.10 -24.87 -23.39
N GLU A 238 -5.06 -25.85 -24.29
CA GLU A 238 -4.02 -26.88 -24.33
C GLU A 238 -2.61 -26.35 -24.65
N ILE A 239 -2.50 -25.19 -25.31
CA ILE A 239 -1.21 -24.57 -25.64
C ILE A 239 -0.61 -23.84 -24.44
N VAL A 240 -1.46 -23.35 -23.55
CA VAL A 240 -1.02 -22.59 -22.36
C VAL A 240 -0.54 -23.53 -21.24
N GLU A 241 -1.02 -24.75 -21.19
CA GLU A 241 -0.64 -25.75 -20.19
C GLU A 241 0.61 -26.60 -20.61
N SER A 242 1.10 -26.47 -21.81
CA SER A 242 2.26 -27.20 -22.35
C SER A 242 3.56 -26.40 -22.33
#